data_06ee02362978d124e3ac041960453006
#
_entry.id   06ee02362978d124e3ac041960453006
#
_cell.length_a   1.000
_cell.length_b   1.000
_cell.length_c   1.000
_cell.angle_alpha   90.00
_cell.angle_beta   90.00
_cell.angle_gamma   90.00
#
_symmetry.space_group_name_H-M   'P 1'
#
loop_
_entity.id
_entity.type
_entity.pdbx_description
1 polymer ?
#
loop_
_entity_poly.entity_id
_entity_poly.type
_entity_poly.pdbx_seq_one_letter_code
_entity_poly.pdbx_strand_id
1 'polypeptide(L)'
;TSVIDLKRVRENPEAVRESQRARGEDPALVDELLAADEARRAAIQAADELRSEQKAFGKKIGQAAPEDRPALLEGSNELKARVKEAEAAEAAAAEKLTALQYSIANVIEGAPAGGEEDFVVLEHVGEVPEFDFEVKDHLDLGEALGIIDMKRGTKVGGARFYYLAGDGAWMQLGMLMLAAQKAREAGFKVMIPPVL
;
A
#
# COMPACT_ATOMS: atom_id res chain seq x y z
N THR A 1 -3.68 1.26 -3.16
CA THR A 1 -3.63 1.98 -1.87
C THR A 1 -2.18 2.26 -1.54
N SER A 2 -1.80 3.53 -1.39
CA SER A 2 -0.45 3.93 -0.99
C SER A 2 -0.12 3.33 0.39
N VAL A 3 1.07 2.77 0.53
CA VAL A 3 1.53 2.12 1.74
C VAL A 3 1.99 3.16 2.77
N ILE A 4 2.53 4.31 2.33
CA ILE A 4 3.00 5.38 3.21
C ILE A 4 2.18 6.67 3.01
N ASP A 5 1.80 7.32 4.12
CA ASP A 5 1.12 8.61 4.09
C ASP A 5 2.12 9.74 3.84
N LEU A 6 2.00 10.41 2.68
CA LEU A 6 2.82 11.55 2.29
C LEU A 6 2.73 12.73 3.27
N LYS A 7 1.60 12.88 3.97
CA LYS A 7 1.45 13.91 5.00
C LYS A 7 2.42 13.63 6.15
N ARG A 8 2.47 12.38 6.63
CA ARG A 8 3.42 11.96 7.68
C ARG A 8 4.88 12.18 7.25
N VAL A 9 5.20 11.85 5.98
CA VAL A 9 6.56 12.06 5.44
C VAL A 9 6.95 13.53 5.44
N ARG A 10 6.04 14.42 5.04
CA ARG A 10 6.29 15.88 5.01
C ARG A 10 6.41 16.49 6.41
N GLU A 11 5.58 16.04 7.35
CA GLU A 11 5.55 16.59 8.72
C GLU A 11 6.75 16.14 9.55
N ASN A 12 7.22 14.91 9.36
CA ASN A 12 8.36 14.37 10.10
C ASN A 12 9.23 13.44 9.25
N PRO A 13 9.99 13.98 8.28
CA PRO A 13 10.82 13.18 7.38
C PRO A 13 11.93 12.44 8.12
N GLU A 14 12.46 12.99 9.24
CA GLU A 14 13.54 12.34 9.98
C GLU A 14 13.07 11.04 10.65
N ALA A 15 11.89 11.01 11.23
CA ALA A 15 11.35 9.77 11.78
C ALA A 15 11.18 8.68 10.71
N VAL A 16 10.86 9.09 9.46
CA VAL A 16 10.78 8.14 8.35
C VAL A 16 12.18 7.66 7.94
N ARG A 17 13.19 8.53 7.89
CA ARG A 17 14.60 8.14 7.63
C ARG A 17 15.13 7.20 8.70
N GLU A 18 14.86 7.48 9.98
CA GLU A 18 15.24 6.59 11.08
C GLU A 18 14.60 5.21 10.94
N SER A 19 13.33 5.17 10.57
CA SER A 19 12.63 3.92 10.29
C SER A 19 13.25 3.14 9.12
N GLN A 20 13.66 3.82 8.04
CA GLN A 20 14.35 3.16 6.92
C GLN A 20 15.70 2.59 7.40
N ARG A 21 16.49 3.37 8.15
CA ARG A 21 17.76 2.87 8.73
C ARG A 21 17.54 1.65 9.63
N ALA A 22 16.52 1.69 10.49
CA ALA A 22 16.16 0.58 11.38
C ALA A 22 15.74 -0.69 10.62
N ARG A 23 15.29 -0.56 9.38
CA ARG A 23 14.97 -1.69 8.49
C ARG A 23 16.13 -2.13 7.61
N GLY A 24 17.29 -1.44 7.66
CA GLY A 24 18.39 -1.68 6.73
C GLY A 24 18.13 -1.13 5.31
N GLU A 25 17.14 -0.26 5.15
CA GLU A 25 16.79 0.37 3.89
C GLU A 25 17.52 1.70 3.70
N ASP A 26 17.57 2.19 2.45
CA ASP A 26 18.24 3.46 2.14
C ASP A 26 17.39 4.67 2.59
N PRO A 27 17.86 5.47 3.57
CA PRO A 27 17.14 6.67 4.00
C PRO A 27 17.06 7.77 2.92
N ALA A 28 17.89 7.74 1.87
CA ALA A 28 17.85 8.69 0.76
C ALA A 28 16.56 8.59 -0.06
N LEU A 29 15.89 7.43 -0.06
CA LEU A 29 14.58 7.25 -0.68
C LEU A 29 13.53 8.23 -0.15
N VAL A 30 13.67 8.68 1.11
CA VAL A 30 12.76 9.68 1.70
C VAL A 30 12.92 11.04 1.03
N ASP A 31 14.15 11.42 0.71
CA ASP A 31 14.43 12.69 0.02
C ASP A 31 13.95 12.64 -1.43
N GLU A 32 14.15 11.51 -2.10
CA GLU A 32 13.62 11.29 -3.45
C GLU A 32 12.10 11.34 -3.49
N LEU A 33 11.44 10.75 -2.48
CA LEU A 33 9.99 10.78 -2.35
C LEU A 33 9.46 12.20 -2.13
N LEU A 34 10.11 12.99 -1.27
CA LEU A 34 9.75 14.39 -1.01
C LEU A 34 9.93 15.25 -2.27
N ALA A 35 11.04 15.06 -2.99
CA ALA A 35 11.29 15.77 -4.25
C ALA A 35 10.24 15.39 -5.33
N ALA A 36 9.86 14.12 -5.41
CA ALA A 36 8.82 13.68 -6.34
C ALA A 36 7.42 14.23 -5.97
N ASP A 37 7.09 14.32 -4.67
CA ASP A 37 5.85 14.94 -4.21
C ASP A 37 5.81 16.44 -4.55
N GLU A 38 6.92 17.15 -4.39
CA GLU A 38 7.03 18.56 -4.78
C GLU A 38 6.90 18.74 -6.30
N ALA A 39 7.60 17.93 -7.08
CA ALA A 39 7.53 17.95 -8.53
C ALA A 39 6.10 17.67 -9.04
N ARG A 40 5.42 16.70 -8.45
CA ARG A 40 4.02 16.43 -8.79
C ARG A 40 3.11 17.62 -8.48
N ARG A 41 3.25 18.25 -7.31
CA ARG A 41 2.45 19.44 -6.96
C ARG A 41 2.70 20.61 -7.92
N ALA A 42 3.96 20.83 -8.29
CA ALA A 42 4.31 21.86 -9.27
C ALA A 42 3.72 21.55 -10.66
N ALA A 43 3.76 20.29 -11.10
CA ALA A 43 3.18 19.86 -12.38
C ALA A 43 1.66 20.02 -12.41
N ILE A 44 0.95 19.70 -11.34
CA ILE A 44 -0.51 19.95 -11.21
C ILE A 44 -0.80 21.43 -11.34
N GLN A 45 -0.08 22.29 -10.61
CA GLN A 45 -0.28 23.73 -10.65
C GLN A 45 -0.06 24.27 -12.06
N ALA A 46 1.02 23.87 -12.74
CA ALA A 46 1.31 24.31 -14.11
C ALA A 46 0.22 23.88 -15.11
N ALA A 47 -0.29 22.64 -14.98
CA ALA A 47 -1.38 22.16 -15.82
C ALA A 47 -2.69 22.92 -15.56
N ASP A 48 -3.01 23.21 -14.30
CA ASP A 48 -4.22 23.96 -13.93
C ASP A 48 -4.17 25.44 -14.41
N GLU A 49 -3.01 26.08 -14.34
CA GLU A 49 -2.80 27.43 -14.88
C GLU A 49 -3.03 27.44 -16.40
N LEU A 50 -2.44 26.47 -17.13
CA LEU A 50 -2.63 26.38 -18.59
C LEU A 50 -4.07 26.02 -18.99
N ARG A 51 -4.75 25.16 -18.23
CA ARG A 51 -6.19 24.87 -18.43
C ARG A 51 -7.06 26.11 -18.21
N SER A 52 -6.73 26.92 -17.20
CA SER A 52 -7.40 28.19 -16.93
C SER A 52 -7.17 29.19 -18.04
N GLU A 53 -5.93 29.33 -18.54
CA GLU A 53 -5.57 30.15 -19.69
C GLU A 53 -6.34 29.71 -20.96
N GLN A 54 -6.36 28.41 -21.23
CA GLN A 54 -7.10 27.83 -22.37
C GLN A 54 -8.60 28.18 -22.31
N LYS A 55 -9.21 28.06 -21.11
CA LYS A 55 -10.62 28.42 -20.91
C LYS A 55 -10.88 29.89 -21.15
N ALA A 56 -9.99 30.77 -20.66
CA ALA A 56 -10.07 32.21 -20.88
C ALA A 56 -9.89 32.59 -22.36
N PHE A 57 -8.94 31.90 -23.04
CA PHE A 57 -8.67 32.11 -24.46
C PHE A 57 -9.86 31.67 -25.32
N GLY A 58 -10.51 30.55 -24.99
CA GLY A 58 -11.71 30.11 -25.66
C GLY A 58 -12.88 31.12 -25.61
N LYS A 59 -13.00 31.82 -24.47
CA LYS A 59 -13.98 32.92 -24.33
C LYS A 59 -13.65 34.09 -25.25
N LYS A 60 -12.36 34.45 -25.37
CA LYS A 60 -11.89 35.52 -26.29
C LYS A 60 -12.22 35.21 -27.75
N ILE A 61 -12.01 33.96 -28.20
CA ILE A 61 -12.38 33.53 -29.56
C ILE A 61 -13.86 33.67 -29.79
N GLY A 62 -14.70 33.28 -28.81
CA GLY A 62 -16.17 33.40 -28.93
C GLY A 62 -16.66 34.84 -29.06
N GLN A 63 -15.92 35.80 -28.53
CA GLN A 63 -16.26 37.23 -28.53
C GLN A 63 -15.58 38.03 -29.67
N ALA A 64 -14.64 37.40 -30.40
CA ALA A 64 -13.85 38.07 -31.43
C ALA A 64 -14.63 38.32 -32.73
N ALA A 65 -14.29 39.41 -33.43
CA ALA A 65 -14.77 39.70 -34.77
C ALA A 65 -14.33 38.59 -35.77
N PRO A 66 -15.10 38.35 -36.83
CA PRO A 66 -14.77 37.30 -37.79
C PRO A 66 -13.35 37.39 -38.39
N GLU A 67 -12.84 38.58 -38.60
CA GLU A 67 -11.50 38.87 -39.16
C GLU A 67 -10.37 38.47 -38.21
N ASP A 68 -10.57 38.52 -36.89
CA ASP A 68 -9.56 38.24 -35.90
C ASP A 68 -9.50 36.74 -35.51
N ARG A 69 -10.53 35.98 -35.84
CA ARG A 69 -10.63 34.56 -35.46
C ARG A 69 -9.54 33.67 -35.98
N PRO A 70 -9.02 33.80 -37.23
CA PRO A 70 -7.96 32.94 -37.74
C PRO A 70 -6.68 33.03 -36.90
N ALA A 71 -6.21 34.21 -36.53
CA ALA A 71 -5.04 34.43 -35.71
C ALA A 71 -5.25 33.87 -34.28
N LEU A 72 -6.43 34.05 -33.71
CA LEU A 72 -6.77 33.50 -32.39
C LEU A 72 -6.87 31.97 -32.42
N LEU A 73 -7.28 31.37 -33.52
CA LEU A 73 -7.31 29.91 -33.65
C LEU A 73 -5.90 29.31 -33.68
N GLU A 74 -4.93 29.98 -34.29
CA GLU A 74 -3.53 29.55 -34.27
C GLU A 74 -2.98 29.55 -32.84
N GLY A 75 -3.13 30.65 -32.11
CA GLY A 75 -2.77 30.74 -30.69
C GLY A 75 -3.49 29.72 -29.79
N SER A 76 -4.76 29.39 -30.13
CA SER A 76 -5.48 28.31 -29.43
C SER A 76 -4.85 26.93 -29.66
N ASN A 77 -4.34 26.65 -30.85
CA ASN A 77 -3.68 25.38 -31.14
C ASN A 77 -2.35 25.25 -30.39
N GLU A 78 -1.56 26.32 -30.33
CA GLU A 78 -0.34 26.35 -29.53
C GLU A 78 -0.64 26.12 -28.05
N LEU A 79 -1.65 26.80 -27.52
CA LEU A 79 -2.06 26.63 -26.12
C LEU A 79 -2.56 25.20 -25.83
N LYS A 80 -3.31 24.58 -26.75
CA LYS A 80 -3.70 23.17 -26.63
C LYS A 80 -2.49 22.23 -26.58
N ALA A 81 -1.45 22.49 -27.38
CA ALA A 81 -0.22 21.70 -27.35
C ALA A 81 0.47 21.82 -25.98
N ARG A 82 0.59 23.03 -25.43
CA ARG A 82 1.16 23.28 -24.10
C ARG A 82 0.36 22.61 -22.98
N VAL A 83 -0.96 22.66 -23.05
CA VAL A 83 -1.83 21.96 -22.08
C VAL A 83 -1.56 20.46 -22.13
N LYS A 84 -1.51 19.87 -23.33
CA LYS A 84 -1.25 18.43 -23.50
C LYS A 84 0.13 18.02 -22.94
N GLU A 85 1.15 18.86 -23.16
CA GLU A 85 2.49 18.62 -22.62
C GLU A 85 2.51 18.69 -21.09
N ALA A 86 1.83 19.68 -20.50
CA ALA A 86 1.71 19.82 -19.05
C ALA A 86 0.94 18.65 -18.42
N GLU A 87 -0.11 18.16 -19.06
CA GLU A 87 -0.86 16.97 -18.63
C GLU A 87 0.00 15.69 -18.69
N ALA A 88 0.83 15.57 -19.71
CA ALA A 88 1.79 14.45 -19.81
C ALA A 88 2.85 14.52 -18.69
N ALA A 89 3.33 15.73 -18.36
CA ALA A 89 4.28 15.95 -17.27
C ALA A 89 3.63 15.66 -15.90
N GLU A 90 2.37 16.07 -15.70
CA GLU A 90 1.59 15.74 -14.49
C GLU A 90 1.43 14.22 -14.32
N ALA A 91 1.10 13.50 -15.38
CA ALA A 91 0.96 12.04 -15.37
C ALA A 91 2.30 11.35 -15.04
N ALA A 92 3.39 11.76 -15.67
CA ALA A 92 4.73 11.22 -15.42
C ALA A 92 5.20 11.48 -13.97
N ALA A 93 4.93 12.69 -13.44
CA ALA A 93 5.26 13.01 -12.05
C ALA A 93 4.43 12.17 -11.06
N ALA A 94 3.16 11.91 -11.35
CA ALA A 94 2.30 11.06 -10.53
C ALA A 94 2.77 9.59 -10.54
N GLU A 95 3.17 9.07 -11.69
CA GLU A 95 3.71 7.71 -11.82
C GLU A 95 5.01 7.56 -11.03
N LYS A 96 5.95 8.51 -11.17
CA LYS A 96 7.21 8.51 -10.43
C LYS A 96 6.97 8.53 -8.92
N LEU A 97 6.07 9.40 -8.44
CA LEU A 97 5.72 9.48 -7.03
C LEU A 97 5.14 8.15 -6.53
N THR A 98 4.25 7.55 -7.30
CA THR A 98 3.63 6.26 -6.94
C THR A 98 4.67 5.15 -6.83
N ALA A 99 5.61 5.07 -7.79
CA ALA A 99 6.69 4.10 -7.76
C ALA A 99 7.56 4.25 -6.48
N LEU A 100 7.93 5.48 -6.13
CA LEU A 100 8.70 5.76 -4.92
C LEU A 100 7.91 5.46 -3.63
N GLN A 101 6.59 5.72 -3.60
CA GLN A 101 5.76 5.34 -2.45
C GLN A 101 5.71 3.83 -2.21
N TYR A 102 5.79 3.02 -3.27
CA TYR A 102 5.84 1.56 -3.15
C TYR A 102 7.24 1.04 -2.77
N SER A 103 8.31 1.78 -3.04
CA SER A 103 9.67 1.38 -2.66
C SER A 103 10.02 1.68 -1.21
N ILE A 104 9.31 2.61 -0.56
CA ILE A 104 9.54 2.94 0.86
C ILE A 104 8.85 1.91 1.76
N ALA A 105 9.62 1.31 2.66
CA ALA A 105 9.11 0.40 3.67
C ALA A 105 8.22 1.12 4.70
N ASN A 106 7.25 0.40 5.27
CA ASN A 106 6.38 0.93 6.31
C ASN A 106 7.17 1.46 7.51
N VAL A 107 6.72 2.59 8.05
CA VAL A 107 7.33 3.20 9.23
C VAL A 107 7.15 2.31 10.45
N ILE A 108 8.26 2.04 11.12
CA ILE A 108 8.33 1.32 12.41
C ILE A 108 9.00 2.20 13.45
N GLU A 109 8.73 1.92 14.71
CA GLU A 109 9.33 2.60 15.86
C GLU A 109 10.00 1.56 16.77
N GLY A 110 11.23 1.84 17.22
CA GLY A 110 11.92 1.04 18.21
C GLY A 110 12.33 -0.37 17.79
N ALA A 111 12.27 -0.72 16.50
CA ALA A 111 12.76 -2.01 16.03
C ALA A 111 14.26 -1.95 15.77
N PRO A 112 15.02 -3.00 16.14
CA PRO A 112 16.42 -3.10 15.76
C PRO A 112 16.55 -3.27 14.24
N ALA A 113 17.63 -2.71 13.66
CA ALA A 113 18.02 -3.01 12.30
C ALA A 113 18.54 -4.44 12.23
N GLY A 114 18.10 -5.23 11.25
CA GLY A 114 18.63 -6.56 11.06
C GLY A 114 17.69 -7.52 10.37
N GLY A 115 18.09 -8.76 10.31
CA GLY A 115 17.34 -9.85 9.73
C GLY A 115 16.34 -10.50 10.69
N GLU A 116 15.80 -11.62 10.27
CA GLU A 116 14.78 -12.38 11.00
C GLU A 116 15.29 -12.89 12.37
N GLU A 117 16.62 -13.07 12.51
CA GLU A 117 17.28 -13.54 13.72
C GLU A 117 17.62 -12.41 14.73
N ASP A 118 17.48 -11.13 14.31
CA ASP A 118 17.87 -9.97 15.13
C ASP A 118 16.70 -9.48 16.00
N PHE A 119 15.99 -10.40 16.63
CA PHE A 119 14.93 -10.05 17.57
C PHE A 119 15.48 -9.89 19.01
N VAL A 120 14.81 -9.07 19.80
CA VAL A 120 15.08 -8.91 21.22
C VAL A 120 13.97 -9.59 22.00
N VAL A 121 14.33 -10.57 22.83
CA VAL A 121 13.39 -11.20 23.78
C VAL A 121 13.07 -10.20 24.90
N LEU A 122 11.83 -9.75 24.97
CA LEU A 122 11.40 -8.79 26.00
C LEU A 122 11.13 -9.48 27.33
N GLU A 123 10.47 -10.63 27.30
CA GLU A 123 10.16 -11.41 28.51
C GLU A 123 9.90 -12.88 28.17
N HIS A 124 10.08 -13.74 29.12
CA HIS A 124 9.63 -15.13 29.07
C HIS A 124 8.42 -15.29 29.98
N VAL A 125 7.28 -15.77 29.44
CA VAL A 125 6.05 -16.01 30.18
C VAL A 125 5.82 -17.50 30.26
N GLY A 126 5.84 -18.05 31.51
CA GLY A 126 5.74 -19.48 31.77
C GLY A 126 7.07 -20.23 31.59
N GLU A 127 6.99 -21.54 31.66
CA GLU A 127 8.11 -22.44 31.49
C GLU A 127 7.93 -23.25 30.20
N VAL A 128 9.03 -23.50 29.48
CA VAL A 128 8.99 -24.40 28.31
C VAL A 128 8.85 -25.84 28.83
N PRO A 129 7.79 -26.56 28.46
CA PRO A 129 7.61 -27.95 28.92
C PRO A 129 8.70 -28.84 28.33
N GLU A 130 9.26 -29.71 29.18
CA GLU A 130 10.13 -30.79 28.75
C GLU A 130 9.31 -32.06 28.56
N PHE A 131 9.50 -32.74 27.41
CA PHE A 131 8.80 -33.98 27.10
C PHE A 131 9.78 -35.14 27.10
N ASP A 132 9.36 -36.29 27.62
CA ASP A 132 10.12 -37.55 27.65
C ASP A 132 9.85 -38.42 26.40
N PHE A 133 9.17 -37.89 25.41
CA PHE A 133 8.85 -38.52 24.14
C PHE A 133 9.21 -37.63 22.94
N GLU A 134 9.30 -38.21 21.75
CA GLU A 134 9.53 -37.48 20.51
C GLU A 134 8.34 -36.58 20.17
N VAL A 135 8.59 -35.25 20.18
CA VAL A 135 7.56 -34.25 19.88
C VAL A 135 7.32 -34.21 18.38
N LYS A 136 6.06 -34.39 17.98
CA LYS A 136 5.61 -34.24 16.60
C LYS A 136 5.15 -32.82 16.32
N ASP A 137 5.38 -32.36 15.11
CA ASP A 137 4.90 -31.05 14.69
C ASP A 137 3.37 -31.07 14.41
N HIS A 138 2.81 -29.91 14.11
CA HIS A 138 1.38 -29.74 13.87
C HIS A 138 0.90 -30.47 12.60
N LEU A 139 1.77 -30.64 11.60
CA LEU A 139 1.45 -31.34 10.38
C LEU A 139 1.36 -32.84 10.61
N ASP A 140 2.37 -33.44 11.26
CA ASP A 140 2.39 -34.85 11.63
C ASP A 140 1.20 -35.20 12.49
N LEU A 141 0.86 -34.37 13.47
CA LEU A 141 -0.31 -34.57 14.33
C LEU A 141 -1.61 -34.43 13.53
N GLY A 142 -1.71 -33.40 12.68
CA GLY A 142 -2.90 -33.14 11.87
C GLY A 142 -3.20 -34.24 10.86
N GLU A 143 -2.17 -34.77 10.20
CA GLU A 143 -2.32 -35.90 9.27
C GLU A 143 -2.67 -37.21 10.02
N ALA A 144 -2.01 -37.50 11.13
CA ALA A 144 -2.28 -38.66 11.94
C ALA A 144 -3.71 -38.70 12.51
N LEU A 145 -4.23 -37.51 12.89
CA LEU A 145 -5.62 -37.35 13.36
C LEU A 145 -6.64 -37.21 12.22
N GLY A 146 -6.19 -37.11 10.97
CA GLY A 146 -7.06 -36.94 9.81
C GLY A 146 -7.75 -35.56 9.74
N ILE A 147 -7.24 -34.54 10.45
CA ILE A 147 -7.80 -33.19 10.48
C ILE A 147 -7.11 -32.25 9.50
N ILE A 148 -5.94 -32.62 8.96
CA ILE A 148 -5.23 -31.90 7.89
C ILE A 148 -5.04 -32.85 6.70
N ASP A 149 -5.39 -32.42 5.48
CA ASP A 149 -5.17 -33.18 4.25
C ASP A 149 -4.36 -32.36 3.25
N MET A 150 -3.03 -32.52 3.33
CA MET A 150 -2.09 -31.88 2.40
C MET A 150 -2.18 -32.47 1.00
N LYS A 151 -2.39 -33.78 0.89
CA LYS A 151 -2.38 -34.49 -0.40
C LYS A 151 -3.48 -33.98 -1.33
N ARG A 152 -4.71 -33.89 -0.81
CA ARG A 152 -5.84 -33.37 -1.60
C ARG A 152 -5.76 -31.88 -1.79
N GLY A 153 -5.33 -31.13 -0.77
CA GLY A 153 -5.11 -29.69 -0.87
C GLY A 153 -4.15 -29.33 -1.99
N THR A 154 -2.99 -29.96 -2.00
CA THR A 154 -1.97 -29.76 -3.05
C THR A 154 -2.45 -30.16 -4.44
N LYS A 155 -3.23 -31.25 -4.55
CA LYS A 155 -3.79 -31.69 -5.83
C LYS A 155 -4.73 -30.66 -6.46
N VAL A 156 -5.50 -29.94 -5.65
CA VAL A 156 -6.53 -29.00 -6.12
C VAL A 156 -5.99 -27.57 -6.23
N GLY A 157 -5.24 -27.11 -5.23
CA GLY A 157 -4.79 -25.71 -5.12
C GLY A 157 -3.32 -25.47 -5.45
N GLY A 158 -2.53 -26.53 -5.63
CA GLY A 158 -1.07 -26.41 -5.83
C GLY A 158 -0.28 -26.49 -4.53
N ALA A 159 1.01 -26.15 -4.59
CA ALA A 159 1.92 -26.24 -3.44
C ALA A 159 1.43 -25.40 -2.26
N ARG A 160 1.59 -25.92 -1.04
CA ARG A 160 1.21 -25.28 0.24
C ARG A 160 -0.29 -25.14 0.51
N PHE A 161 -1.16 -25.67 -0.35
CA PHE A 161 -2.59 -25.75 -0.05
C PHE A 161 -2.90 -27.03 0.75
N TYR A 162 -3.86 -26.90 1.66
CA TYR A 162 -4.34 -27.98 2.51
C TYR A 162 -5.86 -27.88 2.70
N TYR A 163 -6.47 -28.98 3.07
CA TYR A 163 -7.83 -29.01 3.59
C TYR A 163 -7.78 -29.25 5.10
N LEU A 164 -8.63 -28.53 5.82
CA LEU A 164 -9.02 -28.91 7.18
C LEU A 164 -10.27 -29.77 7.10
N ALA A 165 -10.27 -30.88 7.80
CA ALA A 165 -11.37 -31.84 7.81
C ALA A 165 -11.86 -32.07 9.25
N GLY A 166 -13.13 -32.48 9.39
CA GLY A 166 -13.70 -32.83 10.68
C GLY A 166 -13.47 -31.79 11.76
N ASP A 167 -12.88 -32.21 12.88
CA ASP A 167 -12.60 -31.32 14.04
C ASP A 167 -11.64 -30.20 13.70
N GLY A 168 -10.71 -30.38 12.76
CA GLY A 168 -9.84 -29.31 12.30
C GLY A 168 -10.61 -28.14 11.66
N ALA A 169 -11.63 -28.44 10.85
CA ALA A 169 -12.50 -27.42 10.26
C ALA A 169 -13.35 -26.74 11.35
N TRP A 170 -13.87 -27.49 12.31
CA TRP A 170 -14.63 -26.94 13.42
C TRP A 170 -13.76 -26.06 14.33
N MET A 171 -12.51 -26.43 14.58
CA MET A 171 -11.57 -25.59 15.34
C MET A 171 -11.33 -24.24 14.65
N GLN A 172 -11.15 -24.22 13.32
CA GLN A 172 -10.99 -22.98 12.56
C GLN A 172 -12.22 -22.09 12.67
N LEU A 173 -13.41 -22.65 12.49
CA LEU A 173 -14.67 -21.91 12.65
C LEU A 173 -14.83 -21.38 14.07
N GLY A 174 -14.48 -22.20 15.08
CA GLY A 174 -14.50 -21.79 16.49
C GLY A 174 -13.56 -20.61 16.78
N MET A 175 -12.34 -20.62 16.21
CA MET A 175 -11.40 -19.51 16.36
C MET A 175 -11.92 -18.23 15.70
N LEU A 176 -12.54 -18.32 14.53
CA LEU A 176 -13.15 -17.16 13.87
C LEU A 176 -14.31 -16.59 14.69
N MET A 177 -15.14 -17.46 15.27
CA MET A 177 -16.23 -17.06 16.14
C MET A 177 -15.70 -16.40 17.43
N LEU A 178 -14.65 -16.96 18.05
CA LEU A 178 -14.02 -16.37 19.23
C LEU A 178 -13.45 -14.99 18.92
N ALA A 179 -12.77 -14.82 17.78
CA ALA A 179 -12.25 -13.54 17.34
C ALA A 179 -13.37 -12.49 17.14
N ALA A 180 -14.47 -12.88 16.48
CA ALA A 180 -15.64 -12.03 16.30
C ALA A 180 -16.30 -11.65 17.65
N GLN A 181 -16.36 -12.59 18.59
CA GLN A 181 -16.87 -12.32 19.94
C GLN A 181 -15.97 -11.32 20.68
N LYS A 182 -14.67 -11.53 20.70
CA LYS A 182 -13.70 -10.62 21.32
C LYS A 182 -13.76 -9.21 20.73
N ALA A 183 -13.85 -9.10 19.39
CA ALA A 183 -14.04 -7.83 18.71
C ALA A 183 -15.34 -7.14 19.16
N ARG A 184 -16.45 -7.88 19.28
CA ARG A 184 -17.72 -7.34 19.78
C ARG A 184 -17.63 -6.86 21.23
N GLU A 185 -16.98 -7.62 22.10
CA GLU A 185 -16.73 -7.24 23.50
C GLU A 185 -15.90 -5.95 23.60
N ALA A 186 -14.96 -5.75 22.65
CA ALA A 186 -14.17 -4.52 22.52
C ALA A 186 -14.92 -3.35 21.84
N GLY A 187 -16.20 -3.49 21.54
CA GLY A 187 -17.06 -2.44 20.98
C GLY A 187 -17.07 -2.35 19.44
N PHE A 188 -16.43 -3.29 18.73
CA PHE A 188 -16.50 -3.35 17.28
C PHE A 188 -17.82 -3.92 16.79
N LYS A 189 -18.31 -3.42 15.66
CA LYS A 189 -19.49 -3.95 14.99
C LYS A 189 -19.08 -4.95 13.92
N VAL A 190 -19.49 -6.20 14.10
CA VAL A 190 -19.27 -7.24 13.09
C VAL A 190 -20.20 -6.99 11.89
N MET A 191 -19.63 -7.01 10.69
CA MET A 191 -20.38 -6.84 9.44
C MET A 191 -20.00 -7.92 8.43
N ILE A 192 -20.98 -8.42 7.71
CA ILE A 192 -20.79 -9.32 6.56
C ILE A 192 -21.07 -8.50 5.31
N PRO A 193 -20.04 -8.13 4.53
CA PRO A 193 -20.25 -7.39 3.29
C PRO A 193 -20.82 -8.30 2.20
N PRO A 194 -21.54 -7.75 1.22
CA PRO A 194 -21.93 -8.53 0.05
C PRO A 194 -20.68 -8.95 -0.72
N VAL A 195 -20.66 -10.18 -1.19
CA VAL A 195 -19.62 -10.68 -2.11
C VAL A 195 -20.05 -10.25 -3.53
N LEU A 196 -19.17 -9.49 -4.20
CA LEU A 196 -19.37 -9.07 -5.58
C LEU A 196 -18.61 -10.01 -6.52
#